data_4a8c92602276d4f3b03e77c02ed6599d
#
_entry.id   4a8c92602276d4f3b03e77c02ed6599d
#
_cell.length_a   1.000
_cell.length_b   1.000
_cell.length_c   1.000
_cell.angle_alpha   90.00
_cell.angle_beta   90.00
_cell.angle_gamma   90.00
#
_symmetry.space_group_name_H-M   'P 1'
#
loop_
_entity.id
_entity.type
_entity.pdbx_description
1 polymer ?
#
loop_
_entity_poly.entity_id
_entity_poly.type
_entity_poly.pdbx_seq_one_letter_code
_entity_poly.pdbx_strand_id
1 'polypeptide(L)'
;MNTQCATNQEFEISPRFRRSLEERIARLERDAKLDEAQVATLEHSDHIRRHMWLVAMQRAEALRMRLFLDRAKTRQPRPLIAL
;
A
#
# COMPACT_ATOMS: atom_id res chain seq x y z
N MET A 1 17.46 -6.80 -25.07
CA MET A 1 17.05 -6.56 -24.61
C MET A 1 16.34 -5.72 -24.23
N ASN A 2 15.79 -5.32 -23.97
CA ASN A 2 15.10 -4.52 -23.73
C ASN A 2 14.52 -4.46 -22.59
N THR A 3 14.79 -4.82 -21.78
CA THR A 3 14.25 -4.87 -20.56
C THR A 3 14.08 -3.59 -19.95
N GLN A 4 14.67 -2.66 -20.38
CA GLN A 4 14.53 -1.45 -19.76
C GLN A 4 13.20 -0.92 -19.86
N CYS A 5 12.44 -1.43 -20.67
CA CYS A 5 11.10 -1.00 -20.74
C CYS A 5 10.39 -1.07 -19.47
N ALA A 6 10.67 -2.08 -18.72
CA ALA A 6 9.91 -2.30 -17.54
C ALA A 6 10.13 -1.25 -16.51
N THR A 7 11.28 -0.66 -16.49
CA THR A 7 11.56 0.28 -15.44
C THR A 7 10.91 1.61 -15.64
N ASN A 8 10.58 1.93 -16.87
CA ASN A 8 9.98 3.22 -17.12
C ASN A 8 8.56 3.15 -17.51
N GLN A 9 7.99 1.98 -17.41
CA GLN A 9 6.64 1.86 -17.80
C GLN A 9 5.72 2.52 -16.82
N GLU A 10 4.85 3.33 -17.31
CA GLU A 10 3.79 3.89 -16.52
C GLU A 10 2.55 3.12 -16.84
N PHE A 11 1.70 2.95 -15.86
CA PHE A 11 0.43 2.31 -16.08
C PHE A 11 -0.65 3.18 -15.52
N GLU A 12 -1.81 3.08 -16.13
CA GLU A 12 -2.95 3.86 -15.73
C GLU A 12 -3.87 3.01 -14.89
N ILE A 13 -4.42 3.62 -13.86
CA ILE A 13 -5.42 2.97 -13.05
C ILE A 13 -6.62 3.90 -12.95
N SER A 14 -7.76 3.31 -12.69
CA SER A 14 -8.96 4.13 -12.55
C SER A 14 -8.93 4.85 -11.20
N PRO A 15 -9.63 5.97 -11.10
CA PRO A 15 -9.73 6.66 -9.81
C PRO A 15 -10.33 5.77 -8.73
N ARG A 16 -11.24 4.91 -9.12
CA ARG A 16 -11.87 4.01 -8.18
C ARG A 16 -10.88 3.00 -7.61
N PHE A 17 -10.05 2.44 -8.49
CA PHE A 17 -9.05 1.49 -8.06
C PHE A 17 -8.02 2.17 -7.17
N ARG A 18 -7.62 3.39 -7.54
CA ARG A 18 -6.69 4.15 -6.73
C ARG A 18 -7.23 4.37 -5.34
N ARG A 19 -8.48 4.78 -5.25
CA ARG A 19 -9.11 5.02 -3.95
C ARG A 19 -9.15 3.75 -3.11
N SER A 20 -9.45 2.63 -3.77
CA SER A 20 -9.50 1.36 -3.09
C SER A 20 -8.15 1.01 -2.49
N LEU A 21 -7.07 1.23 -3.23
CA LEU A 21 -5.74 0.97 -2.72
C LEU A 21 -5.36 1.92 -1.59
N GLU A 22 -5.72 3.19 -1.74
CA GLU A 22 -5.44 4.15 -0.68
C GLU A 22 -6.13 3.78 0.61
N GLU A 23 -7.36 3.31 0.52
CA GLU A 23 -8.09 2.87 1.69
C GLU A 23 -7.44 1.64 2.32
N ARG A 24 -6.96 0.75 1.48
CA ARG A 24 -6.30 -0.45 1.98
C ARG A 24 -4.98 -0.12 2.66
N ILE A 25 -4.22 0.81 2.08
CA ILE A 25 -2.99 1.27 2.70
C ILE A 25 -3.28 1.86 4.07
N ALA A 26 -4.29 2.72 4.13
CA ALA A 26 -4.63 3.37 5.40
C ALA A 26 -5.02 2.34 6.45
N ARG A 27 -5.75 1.30 6.05
CA ARG A 27 -6.15 0.26 6.98
C ARG A 27 -4.96 -0.54 7.48
N LEU A 28 -4.06 -0.90 6.55
CA LEU A 28 -2.87 -1.65 6.94
C LEU A 28 -2.00 -0.86 7.89
N GLU A 29 -1.84 0.43 7.62
CA GLU A 29 -1.01 1.26 8.48
C GLU A 29 -1.65 1.48 9.85
N ARG A 30 -2.96 1.60 9.88
CA ARG A 30 -3.67 1.74 11.14
C ARG A 30 -3.57 0.47 11.95
N ASP A 31 -3.75 -0.68 11.30
CA ASP A 31 -3.67 -1.96 11.99
C ASP A 31 -2.25 -2.21 12.51
N ALA A 32 -1.25 -1.85 11.72
CA ALA A 32 0.13 -2.00 12.17
C ALA A 32 0.39 -1.17 13.41
N LYS A 33 -0.14 0.03 13.44
CA LYS A 33 0.03 0.90 14.59
C LYS A 33 -0.62 0.33 15.82
N LEU A 34 -1.83 -0.19 15.67
CA LEU A 34 -2.54 -0.79 16.80
C LEU A 34 -1.82 -2.02 17.29
N ASP A 35 -1.37 -2.86 16.36
CA ASP A 35 -0.66 -4.07 16.72
C ASP A 35 0.67 -3.75 17.39
N GLU A 36 1.34 -2.74 16.91
CA GLU A 36 2.59 -2.33 17.52
C GLU A 36 2.39 -1.85 18.94
N ALA A 37 1.30 -1.11 19.17
CA ALA A 37 1.00 -0.63 20.51
C ALA A 37 0.73 -1.78 21.46
N GLN A 38 0.19 -2.89 20.96
CA GLN A 38 -0.09 -4.04 21.81
C GLN A 38 1.17 -4.76 22.25
N VAL A 39 2.26 -4.59 21.50
CA VAL A 39 3.51 -5.26 21.89
C VAL A 39 3.93 -4.87 23.31
N ALA A 40 3.65 -3.65 23.69
CA ALA A 40 4.03 -3.18 25.02
C ALA A 40 3.32 -3.94 26.14
N THR A 41 2.20 -4.57 25.84
CA THR A 41 1.43 -5.29 26.84
C THR A 41 1.73 -6.79 26.85
N LEU A 42 2.52 -7.26 25.89
CA LEU A 42 2.83 -8.68 25.80
C LEU A 42 4.03 -8.99 26.69
N GLU A 43 3.97 -10.14 27.34
CA GLU A 43 5.02 -10.51 28.26
C GLU A 43 5.87 -11.67 27.74
N HIS A 44 5.32 -12.42 26.82
CA HIS A 44 6.01 -13.61 26.34
C HIS A 44 6.83 -13.28 25.12
N SER A 45 8.11 -13.63 25.15
CA SER A 45 9.02 -13.25 24.08
C SER A 45 8.60 -13.81 22.72
N ASP A 46 8.03 -15.00 22.69
CA ASP A 46 7.58 -15.57 21.43
C ASP A 46 6.39 -14.79 20.86
N HIS A 47 5.50 -14.34 21.73
CA HIS A 47 4.36 -13.55 21.30
C HIS A 47 4.83 -12.20 20.79
N ILE A 48 5.78 -11.61 21.46
CA ILE A 48 6.33 -10.33 21.04
C ILE A 48 6.94 -10.45 19.66
N ARG A 49 7.75 -11.48 19.47
CA ARG A 49 8.43 -11.67 18.19
C ARG A 49 7.43 -11.89 17.06
N ARG A 50 6.45 -12.71 17.32
CA ARG A 50 5.42 -12.99 16.32
C ARG A 50 4.62 -11.76 15.98
N HIS A 51 4.30 -10.97 16.99
CA HIS A 51 3.51 -9.76 16.80
C HIS A 51 4.32 -8.72 16.02
N MET A 52 5.59 -8.59 16.33
CA MET A 52 6.43 -7.66 15.59
C MET A 52 6.63 -8.07 14.15
N TRP A 53 6.66 -9.38 13.90
CA TRP A 53 6.73 -9.87 12.54
C TRP A 53 5.46 -9.48 11.77
N LEU A 54 4.31 -9.60 12.40
CA LEU A 54 3.05 -9.24 11.79
C LEU A 54 3.03 -7.74 11.45
N VAL A 55 3.49 -6.92 12.37
CA VAL A 55 3.55 -5.48 12.12
C VAL A 55 4.45 -5.18 10.93
N ALA A 56 5.59 -5.85 10.88
CA ALA A 56 6.53 -5.65 9.78
C ALA A 56 5.91 -6.05 8.45
N MET A 57 5.15 -7.13 8.43
CA MET A 57 4.50 -7.57 7.21
C MET A 57 3.43 -6.60 6.75
N GLN A 58 2.66 -6.08 7.69
CA GLN A 58 1.64 -5.10 7.36
C GLN A 58 2.25 -3.84 6.77
N ARG A 59 3.34 -3.38 7.35
CA ARG A 59 4.01 -2.18 6.85
C ARG A 59 4.67 -2.40 5.50
N ALA A 60 5.22 -3.58 5.31
CA ALA A 60 5.82 -3.90 4.02
C ALA A 60 4.77 -3.94 2.92
N GLU A 61 3.61 -4.48 3.24
CA GLU A 61 2.53 -4.54 2.27
C GLU A 61 2.04 -3.14 1.92
N ALA A 62 1.85 -2.30 2.93
CA ALA A 62 1.43 -0.93 2.68
C ALA A 62 2.47 -0.18 1.84
N LEU A 63 3.73 -0.41 2.11
CA LEU A 63 4.79 0.24 1.35
C LEU A 63 4.78 -0.20 -0.10
N ARG A 64 4.60 -1.48 -0.36
CA ARG A 64 4.53 -1.96 -1.73
C ARG A 64 3.40 -1.29 -2.49
N MET A 65 2.27 -1.14 -1.83
CA MET A 65 1.14 -0.47 -2.46
C MET A 65 1.42 1.00 -2.72
N ARG A 66 2.09 1.67 -1.79
CA ARG A 66 2.44 3.07 -2.00
C ARG A 66 3.38 3.22 -3.18
N LEU A 67 4.36 2.33 -3.29
CA LEU A 67 5.29 2.38 -4.41
C LEU A 67 4.57 2.12 -5.73
N PHE A 68 3.61 1.24 -5.71
CA PHE A 68 2.80 1.00 -6.89
C PHE A 68 2.04 2.26 -7.28
N LEU A 69 1.42 2.91 -6.31
CA LEU A 69 0.65 4.13 -6.59
C LEU A 69 1.53 5.27 -7.07
N ASP A 70 2.77 5.32 -6.59
CA ASP A 70 3.69 6.35 -7.03
C ASP A 70 3.99 6.24 -8.52
N ARG A 71 3.96 5.04 -9.04
CA ARG A 71 4.23 4.82 -10.45
C ARG A 71 2.99 4.89 -11.32
N ALA A 72 1.82 4.71 -10.71
CA ALA A 72 0.59 4.65 -11.47
C ALA A 72 0.10 6.03 -11.80
N LYS A 73 -0.44 6.17 -12.98
CA LYS A 73 -1.14 7.38 -13.35
C LYS A 73 -2.61 7.14 -13.21
N THR A 74 -3.29 8.08 -12.58
CA THR A 74 -4.72 7.98 -12.46
C THR A 74 -5.33 8.42 -13.77
N ARG A 75 -6.20 7.58 -14.31
CA ARG A 75 -6.85 7.89 -15.55
C ARG A 75 -7.77 9.08 -15.36
N GLN A 76 -7.57 10.08 -16.20
CA GLN A 76 -8.41 11.25 -16.12
C GLN A 76 -9.73 10.97 -16.79
N PRO A 77 -10.82 11.44 -16.22
CA PRO A 77 -12.09 11.29 -16.88
C PRO A 77 -12.08 12.12 -18.16
N ARG A 78 -12.66 11.56 -19.18
CA ARG A 78 -12.74 12.29 -20.40
C ARG A 78 -13.64 13.48 -20.22
N PRO A 79 -13.22 14.64 -20.67
CA PRO A 79 -14.10 15.77 -20.56
C PRO A 79 -15.30 15.56 -21.48
N LEU A 80 -16.41 15.92 -20.99
CA LEU A 80 -17.60 15.91 -21.80
C LEU A 80 -17.56 17.17 -22.61
N ILE A 81 -17.24 17.02 -23.83
CA ILE A 81 -17.15 18.18 -24.66
C ILE A 81 -18.45 18.35 -25.35
N ALA A 82 -19.04 19.44 -25.05
CA ALA A 82 -20.26 19.74 -25.72
C ALA A 82 -19.86 20.43 -26.98
N LEU A 83 -20.12 19.88 -28.02
CA LEU A 83 -19.78 20.54 -29.27
C LEU A 83 -20.95 21.19 -29.90
#